data_8b52da3854c8839fe331bf40658bcde7
#
_entry.id   8b52da3854c8839fe331bf40658bcde7
#
_cell.length_a   1.000
_cell.length_b   1.000
_cell.length_c   1.000
_cell.angle_alpha   90.00
_cell.angle_beta   90.00
_cell.angle_gamma   90.00
#
_symmetry.space_group_name_H-M   'P 1'
#
loop_
_entity.id
_entity.type
_entity.pdbx_description
1 polymer ?
#
loop_
_entity_poly.entity_id
_entity_poly.type
_entity_poly.pdbx_seq_one_letter_code
_entity_poly.pdbx_strand_id
1 'polypeptide(L)'
;MLTNKRSSLIILLIALVGLGACKKATYNIGDIVTPTGLVLTTVIQGIDATNPNGNGTGKVNISVTAANAITYKIDFGDGTAPQMVPSGVITYRYGNPGTTNYTITINAIGTAGVMSTISKQVKVFVNFVIPAAILQSLTNGTSKVWITDHDAPGHFGVGAPDQFTPNYYSASPNSREACAYDDEITFSKDANDNVKMSIDNKGASFSIGAATAFYGFAGSDGCYSISTGGIRSLIFMDATSASTPAQSTRIQFSVPGNGIINFGTGGTTYEILSITDTQIHLRNIGADGNSWYQKLKLK
;
A
#
# COMPACT_ATOMS: atom_id res chain seq x y z
N MET A 1 41.98 -72.50 18.47
CA MET A 1 41.15 -72.12 17.26
C MET A 1 39.66 -72.05 17.58
N LEU A 2 39.26 -71.78 18.83
CA LEU A 2 37.86 -71.77 19.30
C LEU A 2 37.34 -70.36 19.73
N THR A 3 38.21 -69.35 19.83
CA THR A 3 37.88 -68.02 20.31
C THR A 3 37.27 -67.10 19.21
N ASN A 4 37.60 -67.33 17.92
CA ASN A 4 37.09 -66.46 16.80
C ASN A 4 35.65 -66.75 16.42
N LYS A 5 35.11 -67.94 16.65
CA LYS A 5 33.70 -68.28 16.31
C LYS A 5 32.68 -67.61 17.25
N ARG A 6 33.03 -67.48 18.55
CA ARG A 6 32.14 -66.83 19.54
C ARG A 6 32.04 -65.31 19.30
N SER A 7 33.16 -64.68 18.98
CA SER A 7 33.15 -63.20 18.61
C SER A 7 32.34 -62.92 17.36
N SER A 8 32.45 -63.74 16.31
CA SER A 8 31.64 -63.59 15.07
C SER A 8 30.15 -63.80 15.30
N LEU A 9 29.78 -64.72 16.21
CA LEU A 9 28.37 -64.99 16.55
C LEU A 9 27.75 -63.79 17.32
N ILE A 10 28.51 -63.18 18.24
CA ILE A 10 28.07 -62.01 19.01
C ILE A 10 27.91 -60.79 18.11
N ILE A 11 28.82 -60.55 17.15
CA ILE A 11 28.72 -59.43 16.16
C ILE A 11 27.51 -59.65 15.25
N LEU A 12 27.24 -60.90 14.84
CA LEU A 12 26.07 -61.21 14.00
C LEU A 12 24.76 -61.01 14.77
N LEU A 13 24.72 -61.34 16.06
CA LEU A 13 23.54 -61.14 16.90
C LEU A 13 23.26 -59.65 17.18
N ILE A 14 24.31 -58.83 17.36
CA ILE A 14 24.18 -57.36 17.53
C ILE A 14 23.71 -56.69 16.22
N ALA A 15 24.18 -57.18 15.07
CA ALA A 15 23.74 -56.69 13.75
C ALA A 15 22.26 -57.02 13.47
N LEU A 16 21.77 -58.18 13.93
CA LEU A 16 20.36 -58.56 13.76
C LEU A 16 19.41 -57.76 14.65
N VAL A 17 19.83 -57.33 15.85
CA VAL A 17 19.03 -56.51 16.76
C VAL A 17 18.94 -55.06 16.25
N GLY A 18 19.96 -54.56 15.53
CA GLY A 18 19.98 -53.21 14.92
C GLY A 18 18.99 -53.03 13.77
N LEU A 19 18.61 -54.12 13.08
CA LEU A 19 17.67 -54.04 11.93
C LEU A 19 16.19 -53.99 12.35
N GLY A 20 15.85 -54.24 13.61
CA GLY A 20 14.48 -54.20 14.12
C GLY A 20 14.04 -52.86 14.72
N ALA A 21 14.93 -51.85 14.81
CA ALA A 21 14.68 -50.63 15.58
C ALA A 21 14.01 -49.48 14.79
N CYS A 22 13.86 -49.60 13.48
CA CYS A 22 13.10 -48.62 12.70
C CYS A 22 11.61 -48.99 12.61
N LYS A 23 10.86 -48.74 13.68
CA LYS A 23 9.39 -48.65 13.55
C LYS A 23 9.08 -47.38 12.81
N LYS A 24 8.64 -47.50 11.55
CA LYS A 24 8.09 -46.40 10.79
C LYS A 24 6.86 -45.87 11.56
N ALA A 25 7.00 -44.70 12.17
CA ALA A 25 5.87 -44.05 12.80
C ALA A 25 4.86 -43.73 11.72
N THR A 26 3.73 -44.41 11.71
CA THR A 26 2.58 -44.07 10.88
C THR A 26 1.86 -42.87 11.55
N TYR A 27 2.13 -41.68 11.08
CA TYR A 27 1.37 -40.53 11.50
C TYR A 27 0.01 -40.57 10.79
N ASN A 28 -1.05 -40.77 11.55
CA ASN A 28 -2.40 -40.58 11.03
C ASN A 28 -2.75 -39.08 11.14
N ILE A 29 -2.84 -38.40 10.02
CA ILE A 29 -3.10 -36.96 9.98
C ILE A 29 -4.57 -36.65 10.35
N GLY A 30 -5.39 -37.66 10.63
CA GLY A 30 -6.84 -37.52 10.81
C GLY A 30 -7.57 -37.33 9.48
N ASP A 31 -8.87 -37.20 9.53
CA ASP A 31 -9.68 -36.97 8.34
C ASP A 31 -9.49 -35.54 7.80
N ILE A 32 -9.19 -35.43 6.51
CA ILE A 32 -9.18 -34.14 5.81
C ILE A 32 -10.63 -33.76 5.51
N VAL A 33 -11.13 -32.78 6.26
CA VAL A 33 -12.53 -32.35 6.14
C VAL A 33 -12.57 -30.93 5.59
N THR A 34 -13.25 -30.76 4.45
CA THR A 34 -13.45 -29.46 3.83
C THR A 34 -14.44 -28.64 4.67
N PRO A 35 -14.18 -27.35 4.92
CA PRO A 35 -15.13 -26.47 5.58
C PRO A 35 -16.47 -26.42 4.84
N THR A 36 -17.59 -26.46 5.58
CA THR A 36 -18.96 -26.46 5.05
C THR A 36 -19.85 -25.48 5.79
N GLY A 37 -21.01 -25.14 5.21
CA GLY A 37 -21.98 -24.27 5.86
C GLY A 37 -21.47 -22.84 6.06
N LEU A 38 -20.73 -22.29 5.08
CA LEU A 38 -20.21 -20.93 5.17
C LEU A 38 -21.34 -19.91 5.24
N VAL A 39 -21.33 -19.08 6.29
CA VAL A 39 -22.24 -17.95 6.45
C VAL A 39 -21.40 -16.68 6.58
N LEU A 40 -21.61 -15.71 5.68
CA LEU A 40 -20.94 -14.41 5.67
C LEU A 40 -21.96 -13.30 5.96
N THR A 41 -21.74 -12.59 7.06
CA THR A 41 -22.51 -11.40 7.44
C THR A 41 -21.63 -10.17 7.37
N THR A 42 -22.16 -9.10 6.79
CA THR A 42 -21.50 -7.79 6.74
C THR A 42 -22.46 -6.72 7.22
N VAL A 43 -21.99 -5.82 8.09
CA VAL A 43 -22.76 -4.67 8.60
C VAL A 43 -21.91 -3.42 8.41
N ILE A 44 -22.38 -2.51 7.55
CA ILE A 44 -21.71 -1.21 7.33
C ILE A 44 -22.07 -0.31 8.52
N GLN A 45 -21.06 0.33 9.10
CA GLN A 45 -21.26 1.20 10.25
C GLN A 45 -22.08 2.45 9.88
N GLY A 46 -23.12 2.75 10.68
CA GLY A 46 -23.98 3.91 10.47
C GLY A 46 -24.91 3.78 9.25
N ILE A 47 -25.20 2.54 8.81
CA ILE A 47 -26.24 2.30 7.81
C ILE A 47 -27.63 2.55 8.42
N ASP A 48 -28.41 3.40 7.75
CA ASP A 48 -29.80 3.70 8.06
C ASP A 48 -30.57 4.11 6.79
N ALA A 49 -31.82 4.54 6.91
CA ALA A 49 -32.65 4.93 5.77
C ALA A 49 -32.08 6.14 4.99
N THR A 50 -31.38 7.04 5.66
CA THR A 50 -30.77 8.25 5.05
C THR A 50 -29.33 7.98 4.60
N ASN A 51 -28.65 7.00 5.19
CA ASN A 51 -27.27 6.61 4.90
C ASN A 51 -27.20 5.14 4.46
N PRO A 52 -27.76 4.76 3.29
CA PRO A 52 -27.88 3.37 2.88
C PRO A 52 -26.51 2.69 2.59
N ASN A 53 -25.44 3.46 2.50
CA ASN A 53 -24.07 2.98 2.28
C ASN A 53 -23.14 3.30 3.48
N GLY A 54 -23.71 3.65 4.65
CA GLY A 54 -23.00 4.03 5.86
C GLY A 54 -22.78 5.54 6.02
N ASN A 55 -22.32 5.94 7.21
CA ASN A 55 -22.19 7.33 7.63
C ASN A 55 -20.84 8.00 7.25
N GLY A 56 -20.11 7.42 6.34
CA GLY A 56 -18.82 7.98 5.87
C GLY A 56 -17.59 7.48 6.63
N THR A 57 -17.72 6.68 7.68
CA THR A 57 -16.56 6.12 8.40
C THR A 57 -15.79 5.09 7.59
N GLY A 58 -16.39 4.52 6.54
CA GLY A 58 -15.81 3.44 5.75
C GLY A 58 -15.72 2.10 6.48
N LYS A 59 -16.21 2.00 7.72
CA LYS A 59 -16.07 0.78 8.53
C LYS A 59 -17.17 -0.24 8.21
N VAL A 60 -16.74 -1.49 8.07
CA VAL A 60 -17.62 -2.66 7.86
C VAL A 60 -17.25 -3.73 8.87
N ASN A 61 -18.24 -4.16 9.66
CA ASN A 61 -18.11 -5.33 10.52
C ASN A 61 -18.36 -6.57 9.67
N ILE A 62 -17.41 -7.48 9.63
CA ILE A 62 -17.44 -8.70 8.85
C ILE A 62 -17.43 -9.86 9.83
N SER A 63 -18.35 -10.80 9.68
CA SER A 63 -18.40 -12.03 10.45
C SER A 63 -18.62 -13.20 9.53
N VAL A 64 -17.78 -14.22 9.65
CA VAL A 64 -17.89 -15.47 8.91
C VAL A 64 -17.83 -16.65 9.86
N THR A 65 -18.67 -17.66 9.60
CA THR A 65 -18.64 -18.95 10.29
C THR A 65 -18.67 -20.07 9.28
N ALA A 66 -18.05 -21.19 9.61
CA ALA A 66 -18.12 -22.43 8.85
C ALA A 66 -17.84 -23.62 9.77
N ALA A 67 -18.48 -24.75 9.52
CA ALA A 67 -18.12 -26.00 10.17
C ALA A 67 -16.75 -26.47 9.62
N ASN A 68 -15.94 -27.08 10.49
CA ASN A 68 -14.61 -27.63 10.16
C ASN A 68 -13.57 -26.60 9.67
N ALA A 69 -13.81 -25.29 9.84
CA ALA A 69 -12.82 -24.26 9.59
C ALA A 69 -11.89 -24.10 10.80
N ILE A 70 -10.59 -24.02 10.53
CA ILE A 70 -9.54 -23.70 11.53
C ILE A 70 -9.27 -22.21 11.53
N THR A 71 -9.32 -21.58 10.36
CA THR A 71 -9.05 -20.15 10.18
C THR A 71 -9.70 -19.64 8.90
N TYR A 72 -9.73 -18.31 8.74
CA TYR A 72 -10.27 -17.65 7.55
C TYR A 72 -9.23 -16.71 6.96
N LYS A 73 -9.09 -16.72 5.63
CA LYS A 73 -8.32 -15.74 4.87
C LYS A 73 -9.30 -14.81 4.16
N ILE A 74 -9.25 -13.52 4.48
CA ILE A 74 -10.19 -12.51 3.99
C ILE A 74 -9.49 -11.57 3.03
N ASP A 75 -10.01 -11.47 1.81
CA ASP A 75 -9.70 -10.45 0.82
C ASP A 75 -10.85 -9.42 0.86
N PHE A 76 -10.52 -8.15 1.07
CA PHE A 76 -11.51 -7.08 1.22
C PHE A 76 -11.94 -6.48 -0.12
N GLY A 77 -11.27 -6.84 -1.24
CA GLY A 77 -11.61 -6.40 -2.59
C GLY A 77 -11.21 -4.95 -2.90
N ASP A 78 -10.31 -4.35 -2.12
CA ASP A 78 -9.80 -2.99 -2.30
C ASP A 78 -8.34 -2.95 -2.79
N GLY A 79 -7.77 -4.12 -3.13
CA GLY A 79 -6.39 -4.26 -3.58
C GLY A 79 -5.36 -4.40 -2.46
N THR A 80 -5.78 -4.37 -1.19
CA THR A 80 -4.88 -4.69 -0.07
C THR A 80 -4.61 -6.18 0.03
N ALA A 81 -3.50 -6.56 0.66
CA ALA A 81 -3.17 -7.97 0.85
C ALA A 81 -4.22 -8.67 1.74
N PRO A 82 -4.69 -9.87 1.38
CA PRO A 82 -5.62 -10.63 2.19
C PRO A 82 -5.08 -10.91 3.61
N GLN A 83 -5.95 -10.86 4.62
CA GLN A 83 -5.60 -11.05 6.02
C GLN A 83 -6.07 -12.39 6.55
N MET A 84 -5.28 -12.99 7.46
CA MET A 84 -5.69 -14.16 8.23
C MET A 84 -6.47 -13.71 9.46
N VAL A 85 -7.70 -14.20 9.62
CA VAL A 85 -8.63 -13.83 10.71
C VAL A 85 -9.15 -15.10 11.38
N PRO A 86 -8.41 -15.71 12.30
CA PRO A 86 -8.79 -17.00 12.92
C PRO A 86 -10.15 -16.96 13.62
N SER A 87 -10.55 -15.83 14.21
CA SER A 87 -11.84 -15.65 14.86
C SER A 87 -13.03 -15.60 13.90
N GLY A 88 -12.77 -15.37 12.60
CA GLY A 88 -13.82 -15.09 11.62
C GLY A 88 -14.53 -13.75 11.80
N VAL A 89 -14.07 -12.89 12.73
CA VAL A 89 -14.70 -11.59 13.01
C VAL A 89 -13.67 -10.48 12.93
N ILE A 90 -13.96 -9.46 12.12
CA ILE A 90 -13.09 -8.28 11.95
C ILE A 90 -13.94 -7.04 11.64
N THR A 91 -13.51 -5.88 12.13
CA THR A 91 -13.94 -4.58 11.63
C THR A 91 -12.90 -4.06 10.66
N TYR A 92 -13.26 -3.96 9.39
CA TYR A 92 -12.38 -3.43 8.35
C TYR A 92 -12.79 -2.01 7.97
N ARG A 93 -11.81 -1.14 7.66
CA ARG A 93 -12.05 0.24 7.21
C ARG A 93 -11.56 0.41 5.78
N TYR A 94 -12.49 0.69 4.88
CA TYR A 94 -12.19 1.15 3.53
C TYR A 94 -11.76 2.61 3.54
N GLY A 95 -10.75 2.96 2.75
CA GLY A 95 -10.14 4.29 2.75
C GLY A 95 -10.44 5.15 1.51
N ASN A 96 -10.97 4.57 0.42
CA ASN A 96 -11.23 5.31 -0.81
C ASN A 96 -12.44 6.24 -0.67
N PRO A 97 -12.28 7.57 -0.81
CA PRO A 97 -13.37 8.52 -0.66
C PRO A 97 -14.48 8.33 -1.70
N GLY A 98 -15.70 8.68 -1.29
CA GLY A 98 -16.89 8.50 -2.12
C GLY A 98 -17.57 7.15 -1.87
N THR A 99 -18.45 6.75 -2.80
CA THR A 99 -19.20 5.50 -2.69
C THR A 99 -18.65 4.47 -3.66
N THR A 100 -18.12 3.38 -3.11
CA THR A 100 -17.44 2.32 -3.88
C THR A 100 -18.05 0.95 -3.58
N ASN A 101 -18.11 0.10 -4.60
CA ASN A 101 -18.48 -1.32 -4.45
C ASN A 101 -17.21 -2.15 -4.24
N TYR A 102 -17.23 -2.98 -3.20
CA TYR A 102 -16.16 -3.93 -2.89
C TYR A 102 -16.73 -5.35 -2.89
N THR A 103 -15.92 -6.32 -3.33
CA THR A 103 -16.25 -7.75 -3.24
C THR A 103 -15.38 -8.38 -2.17
N ILE A 104 -15.96 -8.64 -0.99
CA ILE A 104 -15.28 -9.35 0.08
C ILE A 104 -15.28 -10.83 -0.29
N THR A 105 -14.09 -11.44 -0.35
CA THR A 105 -13.91 -12.88 -0.63
C THR A 105 -13.24 -13.55 0.56
N ILE A 106 -13.84 -14.61 1.06
CA ILE A 106 -13.35 -15.33 2.24
C ILE A 106 -13.11 -16.79 1.90
N ASN A 107 -11.89 -17.25 2.19
CA ASN A 107 -11.52 -18.64 2.15
C ASN A 107 -11.52 -19.19 3.58
N ALA A 108 -12.48 -20.06 3.90
CA ALA A 108 -12.47 -20.86 5.11
C ALA A 108 -11.49 -22.02 4.92
N ILE A 109 -10.50 -22.15 5.81
CA ILE A 109 -9.40 -23.10 5.71
C ILE A 109 -9.59 -24.18 6.77
N GLY A 110 -9.67 -25.44 6.32
CA GLY A 110 -9.78 -26.62 7.15
C GLY A 110 -8.45 -27.35 7.37
N THR A 111 -8.53 -28.58 7.86
CA THR A 111 -7.36 -29.46 8.05
C THR A 111 -6.61 -29.69 6.74
N ALA A 112 -5.29 -29.82 6.82
CA ALA A 112 -4.41 -29.98 5.66
C ALA A 112 -4.53 -28.87 4.58
N GLY A 113 -5.11 -27.70 4.91
CA GLY A 113 -5.20 -26.55 4.01
C GLY A 113 -6.33 -26.63 2.98
N VAL A 114 -7.26 -27.60 3.08
CA VAL A 114 -8.44 -27.61 2.20
C VAL A 114 -9.32 -26.39 2.47
N MET A 115 -9.94 -25.84 1.42
CA MET A 115 -10.63 -24.56 1.52
C MET A 115 -12.03 -24.60 0.90
N SER A 116 -12.92 -23.80 1.45
CA SER A 116 -14.19 -23.40 0.82
C SER A 116 -14.27 -21.88 0.78
N THR A 117 -14.88 -21.35 -0.27
CA THR A 117 -14.92 -19.91 -0.54
C THR A 117 -16.35 -19.38 -0.52
N ILE A 118 -16.52 -18.17 0.03
CA ILE A 118 -17.75 -17.39 -0.05
C ILE A 118 -17.39 -15.94 -0.37
N SER A 119 -18.23 -15.27 -1.19
CA SER A 119 -18.04 -13.84 -1.51
C SER A 119 -19.32 -13.06 -1.31
N LYS A 120 -19.18 -11.77 -0.99
CA LYS A 120 -20.29 -10.84 -0.84
C LYS A 120 -19.88 -9.44 -1.29
N GLN A 121 -20.75 -8.79 -2.05
CA GLN A 121 -20.58 -7.38 -2.39
C GLN A 121 -21.11 -6.49 -1.27
N VAL A 122 -20.37 -5.41 -1.01
CA VAL A 122 -20.76 -4.32 -0.12
C VAL A 122 -20.54 -2.99 -0.84
N LYS A 123 -21.46 -2.05 -0.67
CA LYS A 123 -21.36 -0.70 -1.21
C LYS A 123 -21.12 0.25 -0.05
N VAL A 124 -19.93 0.83 0.02
CA VAL A 124 -19.46 1.59 1.20
C VAL A 124 -19.24 3.05 0.82
N PHE A 125 -19.81 3.96 1.60
CA PHE A 125 -19.51 5.39 1.51
C PHE A 125 -18.40 5.76 2.50
N VAL A 126 -17.37 6.48 1.99
CA VAL A 126 -16.26 7.04 2.76
C VAL A 126 -16.25 8.54 2.61
N ASN A 127 -16.32 9.25 3.73
CA ASN A 127 -16.12 10.69 3.80
C ASN A 127 -14.74 10.96 4.40
N PHE A 128 -13.77 11.35 3.55
CA PHE A 128 -12.45 11.73 4.01
C PHE A 128 -12.39 13.25 4.23
N VAL A 129 -12.11 13.64 5.45
CA VAL A 129 -11.92 15.06 5.81
C VAL A 129 -10.42 15.31 5.94
N ILE A 130 -9.89 16.23 5.12
CA ILE A 130 -8.48 16.63 5.21
C ILE A 130 -8.27 17.32 6.56
N PRO A 131 -7.31 16.90 7.39
CA PRO A 131 -7.00 17.60 8.64
C PRO A 131 -6.71 19.07 8.40
N ALA A 132 -7.35 19.94 9.19
CA ALA A 132 -7.28 21.40 9.00
C ALA A 132 -5.84 21.93 8.99
N ALA A 133 -4.94 21.35 9.80
CA ALA A 133 -3.52 21.73 9.82
C ALA A 133 -2.83 21.41 8.47
N ILE A 134 -3.10 20.26 7.87
CA ILE A 134 -2.55 19.90 6.54
C ILE A 134 -3.10 20.82 5.46
N LEU A 135 -4.40 21.05 5.46
CA LEU A 135 -5.05 21.95 4.50
C LEU A 135 -4.49 23.38 4.61
N GLN A 136 -4.33 23.89 5.86
CA GLN A 136 -3.76 25.20 6.13
C GLN A 136 -2.31 25.30 5.66
N SER A 137 -1.46 24.33 6.01
CA SER A 137 -0.06 24.33 5.58
C SER A 137 0.05 24.24 4.06
N LEU A 138 -0.78 23.44 3.41
CA LEU A 138 -0.74 23.23 1.97
C LEU A 138 -1.19 24.44 1.17
N THR A 139 -2.24 25.19 1.62
CA THR A 139 -2.93 26.22 0.84
C THR A 139 -2.99 27.61 1.48
N ASN A 140 -2.56 27.74 2.76
CA ASN A 140 -2.73 29.00 3.55
C ASN A 140 -4.16 29.57 3.50
N GLY A 141 -5.15 28.67 3.52
CA GLY A 141 -6.57 29.02 3.46
C GLY A 141 -7.11 29.38 2.07
N THR A 142 -6.26 29.64 1.09
CA THR A 142 -6.64 29.94 -0.30
C THR A 142 -5.75 29.21 -1.31
N SER A 143 -4.50 29.64 -1.45
CA SER A 143 -3.51 28.99 -2.31
C SER A 143 -2.08 29.30 -1.87
N LYS A 144 -1.17 28.37 -2.15
CA LYS A 144 0.28 28.52 -2.02
C LYS A 144 1.00 27.99 -3.24
N VAL A 145 2.13 28.61 -3.58
CA VAL A 145 3.02 28.16 -4.64
C VAL A 145 4.25 27.50 -4.00
N TRP A 146 4.57 26.33 -4.47
CA TRP A 146 5.66 25.50 -4.03
C TRP A 146 6.64 25.25 -5.16
N ILE A 147 7.92 25.15 -4.84
CA ILE A 147 9.00 24.84 -5.76
C ILE A 147 9.84 23.69 -5.18
N THR A 148 10.67 23.06 -6.00
CA THR A 148 11.66 22.09 -5.52
C THR A 148 12.55 22.72 -4.46
N ASP A 149 12.71 22.07 -3.30
CA ASP A 149 13.69 22.48 -2.28
C ASP A 149 15.09 22.02 -2.67
N HIS A 150 15.62 22.58 -3.78
CA HIS A 150 16.88 22.16 -4.40
C HIS A 150 18.11 22.36 -3.51
N ASP A 151 18.02 23.21 -2.48
CA ASP A 151 19.10 23.43 -1.51
C ASP A 151 19.12 22.37 -0.40
N ALA A 152 18.02 21.62 -0.22
CA ALA A 152 17.97 20.55 0.76
C ALA A 152 18.60 19.25 0.22
N PRO A 153 19.48 18.57 0.97
CA PRO A 153 19.92 17.23 0.60
C PRO A 153 18.72 16.27 0.55
N GLY A 154 18.69 15.40 -0.44
CA GLY A 154 17.60 14.44 -0.64
C GLY A 154 16.28 15.08 -1.12
N HIS A 155 16.36 16.25 -1.78
CA HIS A 155 15.20 16.86 -2.44
C HIS A 155 14.65 15.96 -3.56
N PHE A 156 15.52 15.15 -4.20
CA PHE A 156 15.16 13.97 -4.96
C PHE A 156 15.82 12.77 -4.29
N GLY A 157 15.06 11.71 -4.09
CA GLY A 157 15.59 10.50 -3.50
C GLY A 157 14.86 9.26 -3.99
N VAL A 158 15.53 8.11 -3.92
CA VAL A 158 14.93 6.81 -4.22
C VAL A 158 15.37 5.77 -3.20
N GLY A 159 14.48 4.84 -2.90
CA GLY A 159 14.72 3.75 -1.96
C GLY A 159 13.81 2.56 -2.20
N ALA A 160 13.99 1.50 -1.41
CA ALA A 160 13.14 0.33 -1.47
C ALA A 160 11.66 0.68 -1.23
N PRO A 161 10.71 -0.08 -1.81
CA PRO A 161 9.28 0.26 -1.77
C PRO A 161 8.67 0.24 -0.35
N ASP A 162 9.31 -0.40 0.61
CA ASP A 162 8.90 -0.47 2.02
C ASP A 162 9.57 0.59 2.91
N GLN A 163 10.46 1.43 2.33
CA GLN A 163 11.19 2.46 3.08
C GLN A 163 10.47 3.80 3.05
N PHE A 164 10.72 4.62 4.08
CA PHE A 164 10.19 5.98 4.26
C PHE A 164 11.28 7.04 4.29
N THR A 165 12.49 6.64 3.95
CA THR A 165 13.66 7.49 3.70
C THR A 165 14.43 6.93 2.50
N PRO A 166 15.09 7.77 1.68
CA PRO A 166 15.87 7.31 0.55
C PRO A 166 17.09 6.52 1.03
N ASN A 167 17.19 5.24 0.64
CA ASN A 167 18.29 4.35 1.01
C ASN A 167 19.11 3.83 -0.20
N TYR A 168 18.69 4.17 -1.44
CA TYR A 168 19.46 3.85 -2.66
C TYR A 168 20.21 5.07 -3.19
N TYR A 169 19.52 6.22 -3.26
CA TYR A 169 20.11 7.47 -3.72
C TYR A 169 19.42 8.66 -3.06
N SER A 170 20.21 9.67 -2.74
CA SER A 170 19.76 10.94 -2.17
C SER A 170 20.54 12.06 -2.89
N ALA A 171 19.83 12.92 -3.62
CA ALA A 171 20.44 13.99 -4.38
C ALA A 171 21.16 15.00 -3.47
N SER A 172 22.38 15.37 -3.84
CA SER A 172 23.07 16.50 -3.22
C SER A 172 22.39 17.82 -3.63
N PRO A 173 22.50 18.88 -2.84
CA PRO A 173 21.97 20.19 -3.21
C PRO A 173 22.40 20.61 -4.62
N ASN A 174 21.46 21.15 -5.40
CA ASN A 174 21.67 21.72 -6.73
C ASN A 174 22.37 20.76 -7.73
N SER A 175 22.12 19.46 -7.63
CA SER A 175 22.81 18.43 -8.41
C SER A 175 22.02 17.91 -9.61
N ARG A 176 20.88 18.53 -9.95
CA ARG A 176 20.02 18.13 -11.05
C ARG A 176 19.95 19.20 -12.13
N GLU A 177 19.35 18.85 -13.25
CA GLU A 177 19.10 19.69 -14.41
C GLU A 177 18.13 20.84 -14.06
N ALA A 178 18.21 21.94 -14.79
CA ALA A 178 17.37 23.13 -14.53
C ALA A 178 15.87 22.82 -14.51
N CYS A 179 15.38 21.99 -15.45
CA CYS A 179 13.99 21.57 -15.54
C CYS A 179 13.47 20.75 -14.34
N ALA A 180 14.36 20.35 -13.43
CA ALA A 180 13.99 19.71 -12.17
C ALA A 180 13.74 20.71 -11.04
N TYR A 181 14.03 22.00 -11.29
CA TYR A 181 14.03 23.06 -10.28
C TYR A 181 13.17 24.25 -10.59
N ASP A 182 12.70 24.41 -11.84
CA ASP A 182 11.94 25.58 -12.31
C ASP A 182 10.43 25.38 -12.31
N ASP A 183 9.95 24.18 -11.99
CA ASP A 183 8.53 23.88 -11.85
C ASP A 183 7.91 24.65 -10.67
N GLU A 184 6.79 25.32 -10.92
CA GLU A 184 5.97 25.98 -9.90
C GLU A 184 4.67 25.21 -9.67
N ILE A 185 4.51 24.63 -8.48
CA ILE A 185 3.37 23.84 -8.10
C ILE A 185 2.43 24.70 -7.24
N THR A 186 1.23 24.97 -7.72
CA THR A 186 0.22 25.69 -6.95
C THR A 186 -0.79 24.73 -6.37
N PHE A 187 -0.89 24.67 -5.04
CA PHE A 187 -2.03 24.05 -4.36
C PHE A 187 -3.00 25.14 -3.95
N SER A 188 -4.28 24.94 -4.25
CA SER A 188 -5.37 25.84 -3.89
C SER A 188 -6.55 25.06 -3.34
N LYS A 189 -7.44 25.69 -2.58
CA LYS A 189 -8.69 25.09 -2.13
C LYS A 189 -9.90 25.91 -2.57
N ASP A 190 -11.01 25.25 -2.79
CA ASP A 190 -12.31 25.91 -3.00
C ASP A 190 -13.06 26.13 -1.67
N ALA A 191 -14.26 26.68 -1.76
CA ALA A 191 -15.11 26.98 -0.58
C ALA A 191 -15.56 25.72 0.18
N ASN A 192 -15.47 24.53 -0.44
CA ASN A 192 -15.81 23.24 0.15
C ASN A 192 -14.57 22.47 0.63
N ASP A 193 -13.41 23.15 0.74
CA ASP A 193 -12.12 22.56 1.11
C ASP A 193 -11.60 21.48 0.14
N ASN A 194 -12.12 21.40 -1.08
CA ASN A 194 -11.54 20.56 -2.11
C ASN A 194 -10.23 21.16 -2.60
N VAL A 195 -9.16 20.40 -2.51
CA VAL A 195 -7.84 20.84 -2.94
C VAL A 195 -7.66 20.61 -4.44
N LYS A 196 -7.16 21.64 -5.11
CA LYS A 196 -6.80 21.63 -6.52
C LYS A 196 -5.32 21.91 -6.67
N MET A 197 -4.73 21.40 -7.74
CA MET A 197 -3.32 21.60 -8.06
C MET A 197 -3.17 22.00 -9.53
N SER A 198 -2.25 22.91 -9.79
CA SER A 198 -1.73 23.21 -11.13
C SER A 198 -0.21 23.32 -11.09
N ILE A 199 0.43 23.09 -12.23
CA ILE A 199 1.88 23.17 -12.39
C ILE A 199 2.18 24.07 -13.58
N ASP A 200 3.06 25.03 -13.38
CA ASP A 200 3.76 25.74 -14.45
C ASP A 200 5.19 25.15 -14.52
N ASN A 201 5.42 24.30 -15.51
CA ASN A 201 6.69 23.59 -15.69
C ASN A 201 7.63 24.25 -16.71
N LYS A 202 7.39 25.50 -17.04
CA LYS A 202 8.21 26.30 -17.97
C LYS A 202 8.49 25.59 -19.30
N GLY A 203 7.66 24.59 -19.65
CA GLY A 203 7.73 23.82 -20.91
C GLY A 203 8.35 22.42 -20.80
N ALA A 204 9.06 22.11 -19.73
CA ALA A 204 9.60 20.76 -19.50
C ALA A 204 9.74 20.46 -18.02
N SER A 205 9.54 19.21 -17.64
CA SER A 205 9.83 18.67 -16.30
C SER A 205 10.82 17.52 -16.40
N PHE A 206 11.56 17.28 -15.34
CA PHE A 206 12.45 16.11 -15.25
C PHE A 206 11.63 14.83 -15.12
N SER A 207 12.07 13.76 -15.78
CA SER A 207 11.52 12.40 -15.60
C SER A 207 12.65 11.39 -15.41
N ILE A 208 12.42 10.43 -14.53
CA ILE A 208 13.27 9.24 -14.46
C ILE A 208 13.08 8.39 -15.72
N GLY A 209 14.12 7.70 -16.18
CA GLY A 209 14.10 6.88 -17.39
C GLY A 209 13.02 5.79 -17.37
N ALA A 210 12.79 5.17 -16.20
CA ALA A 210 11.76 4.15 -16.02
C ALA A 210 10.32 4.68 -16.22
N ALA A 211 10.11 6.01 -16.12
CA ALA A 211 8.79 6.64 -16.25
C ALA A 211 8.58 7.36 -17.59
N THR A 212 9.61 7.50 -18.42
CA THR A 212 9.49 8.24 -19.70
C THR A 212 8.38 7.71 -20.59
N ALA A 213 8.28 6.37 -20.72
CA ALA A 213 7.23 5.72 -21.51
C ALA A 213 5.82 6.01 -20.97
N PHE A 214 5.64 6.13 -19.66
CA PHE A 214 4.38 6.51 -19.02
C PHE A 214 3.93 7.93 -19.43
N TYR A 215 4.87 8.82 -19.69
CA TYR A 215 4.62 10.20 -20.16
C TYR A 215 4.61 10.32 -21.68
N GLY A 216 4.77 9.22 -22.43
CA GLY A 216 4.73 9.21 -23.91
C GLY A 216 6.06 9.50 -24.57
N PHE A 217 7.18 9.36 -23.85
CA PHE A 217 8.52 9.57 -24.37
C PHE A 217 9.35 8.29 -24.35
N ALA A 218 10.39 8.25 -25.18
CA ALA A 218 11.44 7.24 -25.11
C ALA A 218 12.73 7.92 -24.65
N GLY A 219 13.44 7.32 -23.69
CA GLY A 219 14.73 7.88 -23.26
C GLY A 219 15.12 7.46 -21.83
N SER A 220 16.21 8.06 -21.38
CA SER A 220 16.77 7.92 -20.03
C SER A 220 16.25 9.04 -19.11
N ASP A 221 16.83 9.15 -17.92
CA ASP A 221 16.65 10.31 -17.04
C ASP A 221 16.91 11.61 -17.82
N GLY A 222 16.02 12.59 -17.68
CA GLY A 222 16.17 13.86 -18.38
C GLY A 222 14.94 14.77 -18.41
N CYS A 223 15.05 15.87 -19.12
CA CYS A 223 13.99 16.86 -19.29
C CYS A 223 13.09 16.52 -20.47
N TYR A 224 11.77 16.52 -20.24
CA TYR A 224 10.76 16.21 -21.26
C TYR A 224 9.61 17.21 -21.20
N SER A 225 9.00 17.52 -22.35
CA SER A 225 7.83 18.40 -22.44
C SER A 225 6.56 17.68 -21.94
N ILE A 226 6.58 17.29 -20.67
CA ILE A 226 5.48 16.55 -20.02
C ILE A 226 4.30 17.48 -19.86
N SER A 227 3.11 17.04 -20.31
CA SER A 227 1.87 17.80 -20.09
C SER A 227 1.54 17.83 -18.59
N THR A 228 1.29 19.02 -18.06
CA THR A 228 0.90 19.21 -16.65
C THR A 228 -0.59 19.02 -16.40
N GLY A 229 -1.40 18.88 -17.46
CA GLY A 229 -2.85 18.58 -17.38
C GLY A 229 -3.72 19.71 -16.83
N GLY A 230 -3.22 20.94 -16.72
CA GLY A 230 -3.96 22.10 -16.22
C GLY A 230 -4.32 21.98 -14.73
N ILE A 231 -5.50 22.48 -14.33
CA ILE A 231 -5.99 22.42 -12.94
C ILE A 231 -6.59 21.02 -12.69
N ARG A 232 -6.10 20.34 -11.67
CA ARG A 232 -6.52 18.98 -11.27
C ARG A 232 -7.05 18.98 -9.86
N SER A 233 -8.22 18.35 -9.64
CA SER A 233 -8.77 18.13 -8.29
C SER A 233 -8.09 16.93 -7.66
N LEU A 234 -7.47 17.12 -6.51
CA LEU A 234 -6.78 16.06 -5.77
C LEU A 234 -7.77 15.22 -4.97
N ILE A 235 -7.50 13.94 -4.83
CA ILE A 235 -8.32 13.01 -4.05
C ILE A 235 -7.51 12.58 -2.83
N PHE A 236 -7.85 13.12 -1.66
CA PHE A 236 -7.19 12.81 -0.39
C PHE A 236 -7.80 11.57 0.26
N MET A 237 -6.94 10.76 0.91
CA MET A 237 -7.35 9.54 1.61
C MET A 237 -6.31 9.16 2.67
N ASP A 238 -6.63 8.16 3.50
CA ASP A 238 -5.64 7.56 4.38
C ASP A 238 -4.51 6.91 3.58
N ALA A 239 -3.28 6.99 4.08
CA ALA A 239 -2.16 6.32 3.46
C ALA A 239 -2.33 4.79 3.51
N THR A 240 -2.11 4.13 2.37
CA THR A 240 -2.18 2.67 2.24
C THR A 240 -0.86 1.97 2.54
N SER A 241 0.23 2.73 2.66
CA SER A 241 1.54 2.23 3.02
C SER A 241 1.58 1.69 4.46
N ALA A 242 2.63 0.94 4.81
CA ALA A 242 2.89 0.48 6.18
C ALA A 242 3.58 1.55 7.07
N SER A 243 3.59 2.84 6.68
CA SER A 243 4.20 3.90 7.49
C SER A 243 3.55 4.03 8.86
N THR A 244 4.32 4.50 9.83
CA THR A 244 3.84 4.82 11.18
C THR A 244 3.64 6.33 11.33
N PRO A 245 2.90 6.81 12.36
CA PRO A 245 2.79 8.24 12.64
C PRO A 245 4.12 8.97 12.91
N ALA A 246 5.18 8.22 13.25
CA ALA A 246 6.53 8.78 13.39
C ALA A 246 7.24 9.01 12.04
N GLN A 247 6.80 8.34 10.98
CA GLN A 247 7.40 8.37 9.65
C GLN A 247 6.60 9.21 8.65
N SER A 248 5.29 9.40 8.89
CA SER A 248 4.36 10.00 7.93
C SER A 248 3.17 10.63 8.64
N THR A 249 2.52 11.58 7.99
CA THR A 249 1.21 12.09 8.40
C THR A 249 0.11 11.03 8.30
N ARG A 250 0.36 9.90 7.67
CA ARG A 250 -0.60 8.86 7.32
C ARG A 250 -1.69 9.32 6.35
N ILE A 251 -1.42 10.39 5.60
CA ILE A 251 -2.32 10.94 4.59
C ILE A 251 -1.63 10.89 3.24
N GLN A 252 -2.36 10.46 2.25
CA GLN A 252 -1.93 10.49 0.86
C GLN A 252 -2.98 11.16 -0.01
N PHE A 253 -2.58 11.58 -1.20
CA PHE A 253 -3.50 12.07 -2.22
C PHE A 253 -3.13 11.55 -3.60
N SER A 254 -4.15 11.35 -4.44
CA SER A 254 -3.97 11.01 -5.84
C SER A 254 -4.09 12.24 -6.70
N VAL A 255 -3.22 12.32 -7.70
CA VAL A 255 -3.19 13.36 -8.74
C VAL A 255 -3.77 12.75 -10.01
N PRO A 256 -4.96 13.17 -10.47
CA PRO A 256 -5.56 12.65 -11.70
C PRO A 256 -4.70 12.89 -12.94
N GLY A 257 -4.90 12.06 -13.96
CA GLY A 257 -4.14 12.09 -15.20
C GLY A 257 -2.77 11.43 -15.07
N ASN A 258 -1.71 12.10 -15.49
CA ASN A 258 -0.36 11.56 -15.48
C ASN A 258 0.37 11.63 -14.14
N GLY A 259 -0.28 12.14 -13.10
CA GLY A 259 0.22 12.11 -11.74
C GLY A 259 1.42 12.99 -11.41
N ILE A 260 2.00 13.71 -12.35
CA ILE A 260 3.20 14.51 -12.08
C ILE A 260 2.92 15.62 -11.07
N ILE A 261 3.86 15.85 -10.14
CA ILE A 261 3.88 17.00 -9.23
C ILE A 261 5.13 17.84 -9.51
N ASN A 262 6.30 17.31 -9.23
CA ASN A 262 7.59 18.02 -9.31
C ASN A 262 8.47 17.39 -10.39
N PHE A 263 8.67 16.06 -10.31
CA PHE A 263 9.33 15.31 -11.37
C PHE A 263 8.58 14.02 -11.66
N GLY A 264 8.76 13.51 -12.87
CA GLY A 264 8.05 12.35 -13.37
C GLY A 264 8.64 11.04 -12.84
N THR A 265 7.86 10.33 -12.02
CA THR A 265 8.18 8.99 -11.53
C THR A 265 7.25 7.91 -12.10
N GLY A 266 6.18 8.32 -12.81
CA GLY A 266 5.09 7.42 -13.26
C GLY A 266 4.11 7.03 -12.15
N GLY A 267 4.37 7.40 -10.91
CA GLY A 267 3.42 7.23 -9.80
C GLY A 267 2.41 8.38 -9.76
N THR A 268 1.18 8.08 -9.37
CA THR A 268 0.08 9.06 -9.32
C THR A 268 -0.45 9.35 -7.92
N THR A 269 0.03 8.64 -6.92
CA THR A 269 -0.40 8.77 -5.53
C THR A 269 0.78 9.11 -4.65
N TYR A 270 0.63 10.16 -3.84
CA TYR A 270 1.69 10.73 -3.02
C TYR A 270 1.29 10.71 -1.55
N GLU A 271 2.11 10.09 -0.72
CA GLU A 271 2.00 10.15 0.73
C GLU A 271 2.76 11.38 1.26
N ILE A 272 2.11 12.13 2.13
CA ILE A 272 2.73 13.27 2.82
C ILE A 272 3.49 12.73 4.01
N LEU A 273 4.81 12.61 3.90
CA LEU A 273 5.65 12.18 5.01
C LEU A 273 5.70 13.26 6.08
N SER A 274 5.89 14.52 5.68
CA SER A 274 5.80 15.68 6.57
C SER A 274 5.35 16.91 5.81
N ILE A 275 4.69 17.83 6.51
CA ILE A 275 4.30 19.12 5.99
C ILE A 275 4.39 20.18 7.10
N THR A 276 4.91 21.34 6.74
CA THR A 276 4.92 22.56 7.51
C THR A 276 4.43 23.71 6.65
N ASP A 277 4.37 24.92 7.20
CA ASP A 277 3.97 26.10 6.41
C ASP A 277 4.95 26.46 5.31
N THR A 278 6.16 25.92 5.33
CA THR A 278 7.23 26.27 4.37
C THR A 278 7.89 25.08 3.68
N GLN A 279 7.60 23.85 4.10
CA GLN A 279 8.20 22.65 3.51
C GLN A 279 7.19 21.51 3.40
N ILE A 280 7.29 20.72 2.33
CA ILE A 280 6.55 19.48 2.12
C ILE A 280 7.54 18.38 1.75
N HIS A 281 7.40 17.22 2.37
CA HIS A 281 8.12 16.01 2.00
C HIS A 281 7.12 14.96 1.54
N LEU A 282 7.22 14.57 0.28
CA LEU A 282 6.32 13.61 -0.37
C LEU A 282 7.05 12.31 -0.67
N ARG A 283 6.31 11.22 -0.70
CA ARG A 283 6.74 9.90 -1.14
C ARG A 283 5.70 9.31 -2.08
N ASN A 284 6.15 8.69 -3.18
CA ASN A 284 5.29 7.89 -4.05
C ASN A 284 6.00 6.62 -4.52
N ILE A 285 5.26 5.68 -5.07
CA ILE A 285 5.84 4.51 -5.76
C ILE A 285 5.91 4.83 -7.24
N GLY A 286 7.11 4.75 -7.81
CA GLY A 286 7.36 5.01 -9.22
C GLY A 286 7.02 3.84 -10.13
N ALA A 287 7.13 4.05 -11.45
CA ALA A 287 6.93 3.03 -12.46
C ALA A 287 7.93 1.85 -12.36
N ASP A 288 9.07 2.09 -11.73
CA ASP A 288 10.11 1.08 -11.42
C ASP A 288 9.82 0.26 -10.15
N GLY A 289 8.69 0.54 -9.47
CA GLY A 289 8.31 -0.11 -8.21
C GLY A 289 9.06 0.39 -6.98
N ASN A 290 9.97 1.34 -7.11
CA ASN A 290 10.71 1.93 -5.99
C ASN A 290 9.95 3.08 -5.33
N SER A 291 10.31 3.38 -4.07
CA SER A 291 9.86 4.59 -3.38
C SER A 291 10.67 5.79 -3.84
N TRP A 292 9.99 6.82 -4.34
CA TRP A 292 10.58 8.09 -4.73
C TRP A 292 10.19 9.18 -3.74
N TYR A 293 11.13 10.06 -3.43
CA TYR A 293 11.00 11.11 -2.42
C TYR A 293 11.22 12.48 -3.06
N GLN A 294 10.39 13.43 -2.65
CA GLN A 294 10.41 14.80 -3.18
C GLN A 294 10.28 15.78 -2.01
N LYS A 295 11.15 16.78 -1.97
CA LYS A 295 11.03 17.89 -1.02
C LYS A 295 10.69 19.17 -1.77
N LEU A 296 9.65 19.83 -1.32
CA LEU A 296 9.20 21.13 -1.81
C LEU A 296 9.39 22.17 -0.72
N LYS A 297 9.69 23.40 -1.11
CA LYS A 297 9.68 24.58 -0.25
C LYS A 297 8.72 25.63 -0.76
N LEU A 298 8.27 26.49 0.12
CA LEU A 298 7.47 27.66 -0.26
C LEU A 298 8.30 28.54 -1.20
N LYS A 299 7.66 29.02 -2.28
CA LYS A 299 8.25 29.96 -3.24
C LYS A 299 8.41 31.35 -2.65
#